data_ed0ae7a9644c472ee1bc721e2fcb56f6
#
_entry.id   ed0ae7a9644c472ee1bc721e2fcb56f6
#
_cell.length_a   1.000
_cell.length_b   1.000
_cell.length_c   1.000
_cell.angle_alpha   90.00
_cell.angle_beta   90.00
_cell.angle_gamma   90.00
#
_symmetry.space_group_name_H-M   'P 1'
#
loop_
_entity.id
_entity.type
_entity.pdbx_description
1 polymer ?
#
loop_
_entity_poly.entity_id
_entity_poly.type
_entity_poly.pdbx_seq_one_letter_code
_entity_poly.pdbx_strand_id
1 'polypeptide(L)'
;MAADDAGNYAIWGAGGRSCNQFEKSAEDSVARGAFKDYLMGYLTAYNALAPGTYNALGEMTLESALAWLDGYCDEHRMDSFDRAITQLVIGRHEQRQRGAGGGASGGWGRNATEAPAAAVQ
;
A
#
# COMPACT_ATOMS: atom_id res chain seq x y z
N MET A 1 6.91 -18.97 -0.56
CA MET A 1 7.69 -17.80 -0.91
C MET A 1 6.95 -16.94 -1.90
N ALA A 2 7.16 -15.67 -1.83
CA ALA A 2 6.66 -14.74 -2.84
C ALA A 2 7.67 -14.67 -3.98
N ALA A 3 7.24 -14.34 -5.19
CA ALA A 3 8.08 -14.24 -6.38
C ALA A 3 8.55 -15.62 -6.89
N ASP A 4 9.20 -15.62 -8.01
CA ASP A 4 9.73 -16.86 -8.58
C ASP A 4 11.09 -17.21 -7.96
N ASP A 5 11.73 -18.27 -8.47
CA ASP A 5 12.98 -18.75 -7.90
C ASP A 5 14.11 -17.72 -8.00
N ALA A 6 14.04 -16.82 -8.97
CA ALA A 6 15.06 -15.78 -9.15
C ALA A 6 14.71 -14.48 -8.43
N GLY A 7 13.57 -14.45 -7.73
CA GLY A 7 13.13 -13.28 -7.01
C GLY A 7 12.32 -12.30 -7.84
N ASN A 8 11.90 -12.69 -9.03
CA ASN A 8 11.14 -11.81 -9.92
C ASN A 8 9.65 -12.03 -9.77
N TYR A 9 8.88 -10.99 -10.03
CA TYR A 9 7.43 -11.07 -10.05
C TYR A 9 6.87 -10.04 -11.02
N ALA A 10 5.72 -10.35 -11.60
CA ALA A 10 5.09 -9.46 -12.59
C ALA A 10 4.42 -8.29 -11.86
N ILE A 11 4.53 -7.11 -12.45
CA ILE A 11 3.88 -5.90 -11.93
C ILE A 11 2.89 -5.42 -12.99
N TRP A 12 1.65 -5.20 -12.56
CA TRP A 12 0.60 -4.75 -13.47
C TRP A 12 0.23 -3.30 -13.11
N GLY A 13 0.06 -2.46 -14.13
CA GLY A 13 -0.44 -1.12 -13.94
C GLY A 13 0.60 -0.13 -13.44
N ALA A 14 0.15 0.86 -12.68
CA ALA A 14 0.97 2.01 -12.31
C ALA A 14 2.17 1.64 -11.44
N GLY A 15 2.13 0.48 -10.80
CA GLY A 15 3.25 0.04 -9.98
C GLY A 15 4.54 -0.15 -10.76
N GLY A 16 4.43 -0.42 -12.06
CA GLY A 16 5.62 -0.56 -12.90
C GLY A 16 6.22 0.76 -13.36
N ARG A 17 5.53 1.87 -13.11
CA ARG A 17 6.06 3.17 -13.47
C ARG A 17 7.09 3.61 -12.46
N SER A 18 7.94 4.56 -12.88
CA SER A 18 9.05 4.99 -12.03
C SER A 18 8.60 5.95 -10.93
N CYS A 19 9.39 5.99 -9.86
CA CYS A 19 9.24 7.01 -8.83
C CYS A 19 9.25 8.42 -9.41
N ASN A 20 10.08 8.65 -10.43
CA ASN A 20 10.11 9.95 -11.09
C ASN A 20 8.76 10.30 -11.70
N GLN A 21 8.11 9.32 -12.33
CA GLN A 21 6.77 9.54 -12.89
C GLN A 21 5.73 9.78 -11.79
N PHE A 22 5.86 9.09 -10.66
CA PHE A 22 4.97 9.34 -9.53
C PHE A 22 5.11 10.78 -9.04
N GLU A 23 6.33 11.26 -8.87
CA GLU A 23 6.53 12.63 -8.42
C GLU A 23 5.95 13.64 -9.40
N LYS A 24 6.14 13.40 -10.70
CA LYS A 24 5.60 14.30 -11.71
C LYS A 24 4.08 14.34 -11.73
N SER A 25 3.43 13.31 -11.20
CA SER A 25 1.97 13.26 -11.17
C SER A 25 1.36 14.15 -10.10
N ALA A 26 2.17 14.77 -9.25
CA ALA A 26 1.66 15.55 -8.12
C ALA A 26 0.70 16.67 -8.55
N GLU A 27 0.91 17.22 -9.75
CA GLU A 27 0.09 18.32 -10.24
C GLU A 27 -0.99 17.86 -11.23
N ASP A 28 -1.13 16.56 -11.44
CA ASP A 28 -2.06 15.99 -12.40
C ASP A 28 -2.97 15.00 -11.69
N SER A 29 -4.20 15.41 -11.38
CA SER A 29 -5.09 14.58 -10.56
C SER A 29 -5.44 13.25 -11.20
N VAL A 30 -5.52 13.19 -12.53
CA VAL A 30 -5.82 11.93 -13.21
C VAL A 30 -4.65 10.96 -13.07
N ALA A 31 -3.45 11.43 -13.37
CA ALA A 31 -2.25 10.59 -13.25
C ALA A 31 -2.01 10.18 -11.80
N ARG A 32 -2.15 11.12 -10.88
CA ARG A 32 -1.97 10.83 -9.44
C ARG A 32 -3.01 9.81 -8.98
N GLY A 33 -4.24 9.89 -9.51
CA GLY A 33 -5.29 8.94 -9.19
C GLY A 33 -4.91 7.51 -9.53
N ALA A 34 -4.24 7.30 -10.65
CA ALA A 34 -3.80 5.95 -11.03
C ALA A 34 -2.80 5.38 -10.02
N PHE A 35 -1.89 6.22 -9.53
CA PHE A 35 -0.95 5.78 -8.50
C PHE A 35 -1.65 5.51 -7.17
N LYS A 36 -2.62 6.35 -6.79
CA LYS A 36 -3.39 6.12 -5.56
C LYS A 36 -4.14 4.80 -5.64
N ASP A 37 -4.77 4.53 -6.78
CA ASP A 37 -5.53 3.29 -6.95
C ASP A 37 -4.62 2.08 -6.85
N TYR A 38 -3.42 2.16 -7.44
CA TYR A 38 -2.46 1.08 -7.34
C TYR A 38 -2.05 0.85 -5.88
N LEU A 39 -1.76 1.93 -5.17
CA LEU A 39 -1.38 1.85 -3.76
C LEU A 39 -2.47 1.16 -2.94
N MET A 40 -3.72 1.58 -3.12
CA MET A 40 -4.83 1.02 -2.36
C MET A 40 -5.02 -0.46 -2.67
N GLY A 41 -4.89 -0.84 -3.95
CA GLY A 41 -4.98 -2.24 -4.34
C GLY A 41 -3.85 -3.08 -3.77
N TYR A 42 -2.63 -2.55 -3.81
CA TYR A 42 -1.47 -3.21 -3.21
C TYR A 42 -1.71 -3.46 -1.72
N LEU A 43 -2.13 -2.41 -1.02
CA LEU A 43 -2.34 -2.51 0.42
C LEU A 43 -3.45 -3.50 0.76
N THR A 44 -4.52 -3.50 -0.03
CA THR A 44 -5.62 -4.45 0.18
C THR A 44 -5.12 -5.89 0.04
N ALA A 45 -4.39 -6.17 -1.04
CA ALA A 45 -3.87 -7.52 -1.27
C ALA A 45 -2.85 -7.90 -0.19
N TYR A 46 -1.99 -6.96 0.17
CA TYR A 46 -1.00 -7.20 1.23
C TYR A 46 -1.71 -7.55 2.55
N ASN A 47 -2.73 -6.77 2.91
CA ASN A 47 -3.47 -7.02 4.14
C ASN A 47 -4.13 -8.38 4.13
N ALA A 48 -4.63 -8.80 2.98
CA ALA A 48 -5.32 -10.09 2.87
C ALA A 48 -4.36 -11.27 2.93
N LEU A 49 -3.13 -11.10 2.44
CA LEU A 49 -2.21 -12.21 2.24
C LEU A 49 -1.08 -12.28 3.27
N ALA A 50 -0.71 -11.16 3.87
CA ALA A 50 0.40 -11.14 4.82
C ALA A 50 -0.07 -11.66 6.18
N PRO A 51 0.59 -12.69 6.73
CA PRO A 51 0.18 -13.24 8.02
C PRO A 51 0.18 -12.18 9.12
N GLY A 52 -0.82 -12.25 10.01
CA GLY A 52 -0.89 -11.36 11.16
C GLY A 52 -1.05 -9.89 10.79
N THR A 53 -1.74 -9.61 9.69
CA THR A 53 -1.87 -8.24 9.21
C THR A 53 -3.31 -7.93 8.83
N TYR A 54 -3.95 -7.10 9.62
CA TYR A 54 -5.25 -6.53 9.23
C TYR A 54 -5.04 -5.28 8.37
N ASN A 55 -4.12 -4.40 8.76
CA ASN A 55 -3.84 -3.16 8.02
C ASN A 55 -2.35 -2.85 8.11
N ALA A 56 -1.66 -2.96 6.99
CA ALA A 56 -0.22 -2.75 6.93
C ALA A 56 0.19 -1.34 7.34
N LEU A 57 -0.65 -0.34 7.08
CA LEU A 57 -0.32 1.03 7.43
C LEU A 57 -0.52 1.34 8.91
N GLY A 58 -1.30 0.49 9.62
CA GLY A 58 -1.61 0.78 11.02
C GLY A 58 -2.44 2.05 11.12
N GLU A 59 -1.94 3.05 11.84
CA GLU A 59 -2.67 4.30 12.01
C GLU A 59 -2.29 5.37 10.97
N MET A 60 -1.38 5.04 10.05
CA MET A 60 -0.99 5.98 9.02
C MET A 60 -2.13 6.20 8.04
N THR A 61 -2.40 7.46 7.69
CA THR A 61 -3.45 7.79 6.74
C THR A 61 -2.93 7.62 5.31
N LEU A 62 -3.87 7.57 4.36
CA LEU A 62 -3.48 7.52 2.95
C LEU A 62 -2.64 8.74 2.56
N GLU A 63 -3.03 9.92 3.03
CA GLU A 63 -2.27 11.13 2.72
C GLU A 63 -0.84 11.07 3.27
N SER A 64 -0.69 10.55 4.49
CA SER A 64 0.65 10.40 5.06
C SER A 64 1.47 9.37 4.30
N ALA A 65 0.81 8.30 3.83
CA ALA A 65 1.49 7.29 3.02
C ALA A 65 1.99 7.89 1.71
N LEU A 66 1.14 8.70 1.06
CA LEU A 66 1.54 9.35 -0.19
C LEU A 66 2.69 10.33 0.04
N ALA A 67 2.67 11.07 1.14
CA ALA A 67 3.77 11.99 1.48
C ALA A 67 5.07 11.21 1.71
N TRP A 68 4.97 10.07 2.40
CA TRP A 68 6.13 9.22 2.62
C TRP A 68 6.69 8.73 1.28
N LEU A 69 5.79 8.32 0.38
CA LEU A 69 6.21 7.83 -0.94
C LEU A 69 6.84 8.94 -1.77
N ASP A 70 6.32 10.17 -1.68
CA ASP A 70 6.95 11.29 -2.37
C ASP A 70 8.38 11.50 -1.87
N GLY A 71 8.59 11.39 -0.56
CA GLY A 71 9.94 11.54 0.01
C GLY A 71 10.88 10.43 -0.41
N TYR A 72 10.37 9.18 -0.38
CA TYR A 72 11.16 8.04 -0.82
C TYR A 72 11.53 8.19 -2.30
N CYS A 73 10.54 8.51 -3.12
CA CYS A 73 10.76 8.62 -4.56
C CYS A 73 11.68 9.76 -4.94
N ASP A 74 11.69 10.83 -4.15
CA ASP A 74 12.62 11.93 -4.39
C ASP A 74 14.07 11.46 -4.30
N GLU A 75 14.33 10.49 -3.47
CA GLU A 75 15.69 9.94 -3.29
C GLU A 75 15.94 8.69 -4.10
N HIS A 76 14.91 8.14 -4.73
CA HIS A 76 15.02 6.88 -5.47
C HIS A 76 14.25 6.94 -6.77
N ARG A 77 14.56 7.94 -7.58
CA ARG A 77 13.76 8.28 -8.78
C ARG A 77 13.68 7.16 -9.80
N MET A 78 14.68 6.29 -9.83
CA MET A 78 14.72 5.20 -10.79
C MET A 78 14.03 3.93 -10.30
N ASP A 79 13.65 3.87 -9.04
CA ASP A 79 12.91 2.72 -8.51
C ASP A 79 11.51 2.71 -9.09
N SER A 80 10.89 1.53 -9.15
CA SER A 80 9.48 1.46 -9.50
C SER A 80 8.62 1.92 -8.33
N PHE A 81 7.43 2.39 -8.63
CA PHE A 81 6.47 2.77 -7.60
C PHE A 81 6.13 1.58 -6.71
N ASP A 82 6.02 0.39 -7.30
CA ASP A 82 5.79 -0.84 -6.56
C ASP A 82 6.88 -1.06 -5.49
N ARG A 83 8.15 -0.86 -5.88
CA ARG A 83 9.23 -1.02 -4.92
C ARG A 83 9.12 -0.01 -3.78
N ALA A 84 8.72 1.21 -4.09
CA ALA A 84 8.54 2.23 -3.05
C ALA A 84 7.49 1.78 -2.04
N ILE A 85 6.37 1.22 -2.51
CA ILE A 85 5.33 0.73 -1.61
C ILE A 85 5.86 -0.43 -0.77
N THR A 86 6.64 -1.33 -1.37
CA THR A 86 7.23 -2.45 -0.65
C THR A 86 8.10 -1.94 0.50
N GLN A 87 8.89 -0.89 0.24
CA GLN A 87 9.71 -0.31 1.31
C GLN A 87 8.84 0.32 2.40
N LEU A 88 7.73 0.92 2.01
CA LEU A 88 6.80 1.49 2.99
C LEU A 88 6.25 0.42 3.93
N VAL A 89 5.73 -0.68 3.37
CA VAL A 89 5.13 -1.72 4.22
C VAL A 89 6.18 -2.42 5.07
N ILE A 90 7.40 -2.60 4.56
CA ILE A 90 8.48 -3.15 5.35
C ILE A 90 8.77 -2.23 6.54
N GLY A 91 8.87 -0.93 6.30
CA GLY A 91 9.15 0.04 7.35
C GLY A 91 8.04 0.18 8.37
N ARG A 92 6.80 -0.17 7.99
CA ARG A 92 5.65 -0.09 8.88
C ARG A 92 5.32 -1.41 9.58
N HIS A 93 6.12 -2.45 9.35
CA HIS A 93 5.77 -3.79 9.82
C HIS A 93 5.45 -3.83 11.31
N GLU A 94 6.27 -3.19 12.13
CA GLU A 94 6.09 -3.23 13.58
C GLU A 94 4.89 -2.39 14.04
N GLN A 95 4.47 -1.42 13.26
CA GLN A 95 3.33 -0.56 13.58
C GLN A 95 2.04 -1.01 12.91
N ARG A 96 2.07 -2.11 12.17
CA ARG A 96 0.85 -2.55 11.50
C ARG A 96 -0.22 -2.96 12.49
N GLN A 97 -1.46 -2.82 12.09
CA GLN A 97 -2.57 -3.30 12.88
C GLN A 97 -2.72 -4.79 12.60
N ARG A 98 -2.67 -5.61 13.66
CA ARG A 98 -2.62 -7.06 13.48
C ARG A 98 -3.98 -7.70 13.39
N GLY A 99 -4.99 -7.11 14.00
CA GLY A 99 -6.34 -7.66 14.00
C GLY A 99 -7.37 -6.56 14.03
N ALA A 100 -8.53 -6.81 13.41
CA ALA A 100 -9.60 -5.85 13.32
C ALA A 100 -10.17 -5.52 14.71
N GLY A 101 -10.22 -6.51 15.57
CA GLY A 101 -10.84 -6.34 16.87
C GLY A 101 -10.05 -5.53 17.86
N GLY A 102 -8.78 -5.36 17.60
CA GLY A 102 -7.94 -4.66 18.56
C GLY A 102 -8.31 -3.22 18.72
N GLY A 103 -8.89 -2.75 17.87
CA GLY A 103 -9.35 -1.44 17.98
C GLY A 103 -10.67 -1.42 18.29
N ALA A 104 -10.93 -1.61 18.25
CA ALA A 104 -11.82 -1.23 18.23
C ALA A 104 -12.66 -1.36 17.32
N SER A 105 -12.71 -1.48 17.24
CA SER A 105 -13.30 -1.62 16.54
C SER A 105 -13.91 -1.74 15.80
N GLY A 106 -14.13 -1.98 15.51
CA GLY A 106 -14.51 -2.12 14.87
C GLY A 106 -15.07 -2.59 14.09
N GLY A 107 -15.39 -2.83 13.87
CA GLY A 107 -15.78 -3.26 13.12
C GLY A 107 -16.30 -3.62 12.31
N TRP A 108 -16.44 -3.65 12.16
CA TRP A 108 -16.99 -4.06 11.27
C TRP A 108 -16.98 -4.22 10.56
N GLY A 109 -16.56 -4.37 10.59
CA GLY A 109 -16.53 -4.70 9.83
C GLY A 109 -16.57 -4.95 9.28
N ARG A 110 -16.41 -4.90 9.44
CA ARG A 110 -16.56 -5.05 8.76
C ARG A 110 -16.71 -4.40 7.93
N ASN A 111 -16.32 -3.64 8.32
CA ASN A 111 -16.52 -2.95 7.47
C ASN A 111 -16.53 -2.25 7.07
N ALA A 112 -16.12 -2.19 7.37
CA ALA A 112 -16.26 -1.55 6.91
C ALA A 112 -16.25 -0.93 6.36
N THR A 113 -16.03 -0.80 6.64
CA THR A 113 -16.20 -0.37 6.03
C THR A 113 -16.29 -0.61 5.73
N GLU A 114 -15.95 -0.98 6.18
CA GLU A 114 -16.16 -1.41 5.90
C GLU A 114 -16.25 -2.10 5.59
N ALA A 115 -15.83 -2.42 6.32
CA ALA A 115 -16.05 -3.06 5.95
C ALA A 115 -16.12 -3.72 5.79
N PRO A 116 -15.91 -4.13 6.06
CA PRO A 116 -16.04 -4.78 5.76
C PRO A 116 -16.00 -5.26 5.42
N ALA A 117 -15.60 -5.61 5.74
CA ALA A 117 -15.71 -6.18 5.32
C ALA A 117 -15.57 -6.78 5.02
N ALA A 118 -15.24 -7.08 5.41
CA ALA A 118 -15.27 -7.74 5.14
C ALA A 118 -15.30 -8.36 4.95
N ALA A 119 -14.95 -8.51 5.28
CA ALA A 119 -15.10 -9.11 5.05
C ALA A 119 -15.14 -9.71 4.74
N VAL A 120 -14.85 -9.76 4.96
CA VAL A 120 -15.01 -10.28 4.64
C VAL A 120 -15.02 -10.73 4.48
N GLN A 121 -14.68 -11.00 4.86
CA GLN A 121 -14.82 -11.37 4.67
C GLN A 121 -15.01 -11.40 4.29
#